data_f094aee93dce4bc4d7b88ffbde6e64a4
#
_entry.id   f094aee93dce4bc4d7b88ffbde6e64a4
#
_cell.length_a   1.000
_cell.length_b   1.000
_cell.length_c   1.000
_cell.angle_alpha   90.00
_cell.angle_beta   90.00
_cell.angle_gamma   90.00
#
_symmetry.space_group_name_H-M   'P 1'
#
loop_
_entity.id
_entity.type
_entity.pdbx_description
1 polymer ?
#
loop_
_entity_poly.entity_id
_entity_poly.type
_entity_poly.pdbx_seq_one_letter_code
_entity_poly.pdbx_strand_id
1 'polypeptide(L)'
;MRRRTPETRAAFRLAGLAVTAGLSVGVVGIGAASAETLESALARAYAGNPQLNASRALTRVRDEDVAIAQSGYRPTVGVNVQAGVTQTEGNTLSTQAVTGGRGGQNIAILTKPASAGITINQNLFNGFQTDNNTRRAESGVYSQRETLRFTELSTLYSAVQAYMNVLSDTATLELRRNNVEVLEEQLRQTRDRFNVGEVTRTDVAQAEARLAGARAEVS
;
A
#
# COMPACT_ATOMS: atom_id res chain seq x y z
N MET A 1 -50.52 -44.61 -12.89
CA MET A 1 -49.30 -45.34 -13.31
C MET A 1 -48.13 -44.59 -12.77
N ARG A 2 -47.56 -44.97 -11.62
CA ARG A 2 -46.35 -45.79 -11.37
C ARG A 2 -45.19 -45.29 -12.26
N ARG A 3 -44.02 -44.81 -11.76
CA ARG A 3 -43.04 -45.32 -10.78
C ARG A 3 -42.00 -44.24 -10.45
N ARG A 4 -41.69 -44.02 -9.19
CA ARG A 4 -40.56 -44.52 -8.37
C ARG A 4 -39.20 -43.79 -8.65
N THR A 5 -38.79 -43.10 -7.61
CA THR A 5 -37.42 -42.71 -7.25
C THR A 5 -36.48 -43.92 -7.06
N PRO A 6 -35.19 -43.75 -7.11
CA PRO A 6 -34.39 -44.27 -6.02
C PRO A 6 -33.40 -43.24 -5.39
N GLU A 7 -33.42 -43.28 -4.07
CA GLU A 7 -32.38 -42.82 -3.18
C GLU A 7 -31.06 -43.56 -3.46
N THR A 8 -29.97 -42.86 -3.46
CA THR A 8 -28.63 -43.47 -3.31
C THR A 8 -27.95 -42.88 -2.08
N ARG A 9 -27.94 -43.71 -1.02
CA ARG A 9 -27.16 -43.56 0.20
C ARG A 9 -25.67 -43.57 -0.17
N ALA A 10 -24.92 -42.49 0.11
CA ALA A 10 -23.47 -42.50 0.12
C ALA A 10 -22.98 -42.81 1.54
N ALA A 11 -22.29 -43.90 1.65
CA ALA A 11 -21.68 -44.41 2.87
C ALA A 11 -20.52 -43.54 3.32
N PHE A 12 -20.57 -43.15 4.58
CA PHE A 12 -19.50 -42.50 5.33
C PHE A 12 -18.41 -43.55 5.64
N ARG A 13 -17.30 -43.52 4.93
CA ARG A 13 -16.11 -44.30 5.29
C ARG A 13 -15.19 -43.42 6.13
N LEU A 14 -15.15 -43.67 7.41
CA LEU A 14 -14.12 -43.28 8.35
C LEU A 14 -12.82 -43.99 7.96
N ALA A 15 -11.88 -43.27 7.39
CA ALA A 15 -10.48 -43.67 7.25
C ALA A 15 -9.66 -42.98 8.34
N GLY A 16 -9.22 -43.75 9.32
CA GLY A 16 -8.32 -43.33 10.38
C GLY A 16 -6.99 -42.86 9.80
N LEU A 17 -6.62 -41.62 10.03
CA LEU A 17 -5.30 -41.08 9.70
C LEU A 17 -4.42 -41.19 10.95
N ALA A 18 -3.47 -42.14 10.92
CA ALA A 18 -2.40 -42.25 11.88
C ALA A 18 -1.47 -41.03 11.71
N VAL A 19 -1.44 -40.15 12.72
CA VAL A 19 -0.51 -39.05 12.80
C VAL A 19 0.83 -39.58 13.28
N THR A 20 1.75 -39.86 12.37
CA THR A 20 3.19 -40.06 12.70
C THR A 20 3.81 -38.66 12.80
N ALA A 21 4.03 -38.21 14.03
CA ALA A 21 4.83 -37.01 14.32
C ALA A 21 6.30 -37.28 13.96
N GLY A 22 6.67 -37.00 12.72
CA GLY A 22 8.06 -36.90 12.29
C GLY A 22 8.66 -35.57 12.78
N LEU A 23 9.49 -35.65 13.81
CA LEU A 23 10.29 -34.53 14.31
C LEU A 23 11.42 -34.26 13.29
N SER A 24 11.14 -33.53 12.23
CA SER A 24 12.15 -33.01 11.31
C SER A 24 12.85 -31.83 12.01
N VAL A 25 14.00 -32.12 12.63
CA VAL A 25 14.97 -31.12 13.03
C VAL A 25 15.44 -30.42 11.74
N GLY A 26 14.81 -29.30 11.41
CA GLY A 26 15.27 -28.41 10.36
C GLY A 26 16.64 -27.87 10.76
N VAL A 27 17.70 -28.42 10.18
CA VAL A 27 19.02 -27.78 10.18
C VAL A 27 18.81 -26.44 9.47
N VAL A 28 18.64 -25.38 10.25
CA VAL A 28 18.74 -24.00 9.75
C VAL A 28 20.19 -23.87 9.31
N GLY A 29 20.41 -24.08 8.00
CA GLY A 29 21.67 -23.79 7.36
C GLY A 29 21.93 -22.30 7.61
N ILE A 30 22.92 -22.03 8.49
CA ILE A 30 23.54 -20.72 8.61
C ILE A 30 24.21 -20.51 7.25
N GLY A 31 23.43 -19.96 6.28
CA GLY A 31 23.98 -19.52 5.01
C GLY A 31 25.13 -18.60 5.35
N ALA A 32 26.34 -18.95 4.91
CA ALA A 32 27.49 -18.07 4.97
C ALA A 32 27.00 -16.69 4.49
N ALA A 33 27.10 -15.67 5.33
CA ALA A 33 26.82 -14.30 4.96
C ALA A 33 27.90 -13.91 3.94
N SER A 34 27.69 -14.30 2.68
CA SER A 34 28.46 -13.77 1.57
C SER A 34 28.20 -12.26 1.56
N ALA A 35 29.28 -11.48 1.56
CA ALA A 35 29.17 -10.03 1.44
C ALA A 35 28.25 -9.71 0.26
N GLU A 36 27.11 -9.12 0.56
CA GLU A 36 26.11 -8.80 -0.47
C GLU A 36 26.71 -7.76 -1.39
N THR A 37 26.71 -8.05 -2.69
CA THR A 37 27.21 -7.07 -3.67
C THR A 37 26.21 -5.94 -3.85
N LEU A 38 26.68 -4.76 -4.21
CA LEU A 38 25.83 -3.61 -4.50
C LEU A 38 24.73 -3.96 -5.52
N GLU A 39 25.06 -4.75 -6.53
CA GLU A 39 24.09 -5.18 -7.57
C GLU A 39 22.95 -6.03 -6.98
N SER A 40 23.28 -6.98 -6.10
CA SER A 40 22.27 -7.83 -5.44
C SER A 40 21.36 -7.03 -4.51
N ALA A 41 21.93 -6.05 -3.79
CA ALA A 41 21.18 -5.15 -2.92
C ALA A 41 20.21 -4.26 -3.74
N LEU A 42 20.68 -3.70 -4.86
CA LEU A 42 19.86 -2.92 -5.77
C LEU A 42 18.74 -3.73 -6.42
N ALA A 43 19.04 -4.96 -6.88
CA ALA A 43 18.04 -5.84 -7.45
C ALA A 43 16.93 -6.17 -6.44
N ARG A 44 17.30 -6.42 -5.18
CA ARG A 44 16.34 -6.68 -4.09
C ARG A 44 15.51 -5.45 -3.77
N ALA A 45 16.14 -4.26 -3.69
CA ALA A 45 15.44 -3.00 -3.48
C ALA A 45 14.44 -2.70 -4.60
N TYR A 46 14.82 -2.94 -5.86
CA TYR A 46 13.96 -2.72 -7.01
C TYR A 46 12.77 -3.69 -7.08
N ALA A 47 12.98 -4.97 -6.74
CA ALA A 47 11.93 -5.99 -6.78
C ALA A 47 10.95 -5.88 -5.59
N GLY A 48 11.45 -5.56 -4.39
CA GLY A 48 10.70 -5.63 -3.15
C GLY A 48 10.12 -4.31 -2.65
N ASN A 49 10.39 -3.18 -3.29
CA ASN A 49 9.96 -1.87 -2.79
C ASN A 49 8.46 -1.64 -2.97
N PRO A 50 7.67 -1.46 -1.87
CA PRO A 50 6.23 -1.23 -1.95
C PRO A 50 5.87 0.07 -2.67
N GLN A 51 6.67 1.13 -2.51
CA GLN A 51 6.47 2.43 -3.15
C GLN A 51 6.54 2.33 -4.68
N LEU A 52 7.53 1.58 -5.17
CA LEU A 52 7.69 1.34 -6.59
C LEU A 52 6.53 0.51 -7.16
N ASN A 53 6.10 -0.53 -6.44
CA ASN A 53 4.96 -1.35 -6.84
C ASN A 53 3.65 -0.55 -6.85
N ALA A 54 3.45 0.36 -5.89
CA ALA A 54 2.32 1.29 -5.88
C ALA A 54 2.35 2.24 -7.08
N SER A 55 3.51 2.79 -7.43
CA SER A 55 3.67 3.67 -8.60
C SER A 55 3.41 2.93 -9.92
N ARG A 56 3.84 1.67 -10.04
CA ARG A 56 3.50 0.80 -11.18
C ARG A 56 2.01 0.53 -11.29
N ALA A 57 1.33 0.28 -10.16
CA ALA A 57 -0.11 0.09 -10.14
C ALA A 57 -0.84 1.37 -10.56
N LEU A 58 -0.38 2.54 -10.11
CA LEU A 58 -0.95 3.83 -10.48
C LEU A 58 -0.79 4.12 -11.99
N THR A 59 0.32 3.71 -12.60
CA THR A 59 0.49 3.82 -14.06
C THR A 59 -0.58 3.04 -14.82
N ARG A 60 -0.92 1.82 -14.36
CA ARG A 60 -2.02 1.04 -14.95
C ARG A 60 -3.37 1.73 -14.80
N VAL A 61 -3.64 2.36 -13.65
CA VAL A 61 -4.86 3.15 -13.45
C VAL A 61 -4.93 4.29 -14.46
N ARG A 62 -3.82 4.98 -14.72
CA ARG A 62 -3.79 6.05 -15.73
C ARG A 62 -3.95 5.55 -17.16
N ASP A 63 -3.46 4.35 -17.48
CA ASP A 63 -3.71 3.72 -18.78
C ASP A 63 -5.22 3.48 -19.00
N GLU A 64 -5.98 3.10 -17.96
CA GLU A 64 -7.44 2.93 -18.03
C GLU A 64 -8.20 4.26 -18.13
N ASP A 65 -7.66 5.38 -17.67
CA ASP A 65 -8.27 6.70 -17.81
C ASP A 65 -8.50 7.07 -19.29
N VAL A 66 -7.65 6.58 -20.20
CA VAL A 66 -7.80 6.78 -21.65
C VAL A 66 -9.05 6.05 -22.16
N ALA A 67 -9.26 4.80 -21.73
CA ALA A 67 -10.46 4.03 -22.10
C ALA A 67 -11.74 4.69 -21.54
N ILE A 68 -11.68 5.23 -20.32
CA ILE A 68 -12.78 6.00 -19.72
C ILE A 68 -13.06 7.27 -20.53
N ALA A 69 -12.04 8.01 -20.94
CA ALA A 69 -12.22 9.22 -21.76
C ALA A 69 -12.86 8.88 -23.12
N GLN A 70 -12.44 7.79 -23.76
CA GLN A 70 -13.01 7.31 -25.02
C GLN A 70 -14.45 6.81 -24.87
N SER A 71 -14.86 6.40 -23.66
CA SER A 71 -16.24 5.96 -23.40
C SER A 71 -17.29 7.05 -23.66
N GLY A 72 -16.89 8.33 -23.69
CA GLY A 72 -17.73 9.45 -24.05
C GLY A 72 -18.32 9.39 -25.50
N TYR A 73 -17.75 8.52 -26.34
CA TYR A 73 -18.31 8.21 -27.67
C TYR A 73 -19.32 7.07 -27.67
N ARG A 74 -19.46 6.35 -26.54
CA ARG A 74 -20.36 5.19 -26.47
C ARG A 74 -21.73 5.58 -25.93
N PRO A 75 -22.82 4.87 -26.32
CA PRO A 75 -24.12 5.06 -25.73
C PRO A 75 -24.14 4.64 -24.25
N THR A 76 -24.80 5.45 -23.42
CA THR A 76 -25.07 5.10 -22.02
C THR A 76 -26.50 4.58 -21.91
N VAL A 77 -26.66 3.42 -21.23
CA VAL A 77 -27.97 2.80 -21.00
C VAL A 77 -28.27 2.89 -19.50
N GLY A 78 -29.37 3.57 -19.19
CA GLY A 78 -29.86 3.68 -17.81
C GLY A 78 -31.22 2.95 -17.69
N VAL A 79 -31.41 2.26 -16.56
CA VAL A 79 -32.69 1.67 -16.17
C VAL A 79 -33.17 2.36 -14.91
N ASN A 80 -34.39 2.88 -14.94
CA ASN A 80 -35.02 3.50 -13.78
C ASN A 80 -36.33 2.81 -13.44
N VAL A 81 -36.52 2.50 -12.18
CA VAL A 81 -37.77 1.94 -11.64
C VAL A 81 -38.11 2.77 -10.41
N GLN A 82 -39.31 3.28 -10.36
CA GLN A 82 -39.84 4.07 -9.26
C GLN A 82 -41.19 3.55 -8.83
N ALA A 83 -41.41 3.41 -7.56
CA ALA A 83 -42.70 3.11 -6.96
C ALA A 83 -42.87 3.95 -5.70
N GLY A 84 -44.02 4.56 -5.54
CA GLY A 84 -44.27 5.44 -4.40
C GLY A 84 -45.73 5.47 -4.02
N VAL A 85 -45.99 6.06 -2.85
CA VAL A 85 -47.34 6.41 -2.40
C VAL A 85 -47.33 7.90 -2.07
N THR A 86 -48.21 8.63 -2.78
CA THR A 86 -48.37 10.07 -2.54
C THR A 86 -49.78 10.34 -2.04
N GLN A 87 -49.87 10.93 -0.86
CA GLN A 87 -51.15 11.43 -0.37
C GLN A 87 -51.16 12.95 -0.53
N THR A 88 -52.10 13.42 -1.30
CA THR A 88 -52.31 14.86 -1.50
C THR A 88 -53.57 15.26 -0.77
N GLU A 89 -53.44 16.11 0.23
CA GLU A 89 -54.55 16.72 0.94
C GLU A 89 -54.75 18.13 0.37
N GLY A 90 -55.89 18.37 -0.26
CA GLY A 90 -56.24 19.65 -0.84
C GLY A 90 -57.58 20.16 -0.34
N ASN A 91 -57.64 21.43 -0.01
CA ASN A 91 -58.91 22.12 0.30
C ASN A 91 -59.32 22.83 -1.02
N THR A 92 -60.26 22.25 -1.73
CA THR A 92 -60.83 22.92 -2.94
C THR A 92 -61.92 23.87 -2.51
N LEU A 93 -61.56 25.17 -2.49
CA LEU A 93 -62.58 26.22 -2.50
C LEU A 93 -63.21 26.24 -3.89
N SER A 94 -64.33 25.54 -4.05
CA SER A 94 -65.08 25.63 -5.30
C SER A 94 -65.70 27.05 -5.36
N THR A 95 -65.16 27.85 -6.28
CA THR A 95 -65.73 29.17 -6.69
C THR A 95 -66.97 28.95 -7.52
N GLN A 96 -67.89 28.13 -7.06
CA GLN A 96 -69.23 28.12 -7.64
C GLN A 96 -70.13 28.99 -6.79
N ALA A 97 -69.83 30.30 -6.89
CA ALA A 97 -70.56 31.38 -6.22
C ALA A 97 -71.87 31.66 -6.99
N VAL A 98 -72.80 30.71 -7.05
CA VAL A 98 -74.16 31.04 -7.53
C VAL A 98 -75.27 30.59 -6.55
N THR A 99 -74.98 29.81 -5.54
CA THR A 99 -76.02 29.46 -4.56
C THR A 99 -75.35 29.27 -3.19
N GLY A 100 -75.46 30.22 -2.34
CA GLY A 100 -75.24 30.38 -0.90
C GLY A 100 -74.79 29.21 -0.03
N GLY A 101 -73.78 28.45 -0.39
CA GLY A 101 -73.20 27.36 0.42
C GLY A 101 -71.71 27.45 0.52
N ARG A 102 -71.15 27.91 1.64
CA ARG A 102 -69.75 27.77 2.03
C ARG A 102 -69.48 26.30 2.34
N GLY A 103 -69.09 25.51 1.32
CA GLY A 103 -68.69 24.14 1.48
C GLY A 103 -67.30 23.95 0.93
N GLY A 104 -66.29 24.09 1.75
CA GLY A 104 -64.94 23.58 1.45
C GLY A 104 -64.95 22.08 1.63
N GLN A 105 -64.72 21.29 0.61
CA GLN A 105 -64.50 19.84 0.73
C GLN A 105 -63.00 19.58 0.85
N ASN A 106 -62.62 18.93 1.96
CA ASN A 106 -61.28 18.34 2.07
C ASN A 106 -61.26 17.08 1.22
N ILE A 107 -60.46 17.13 0.13
CA ILE A 107 -60.25 15.97 -0.71
C ILE A 107 -58.88 15.39 -0.38
N ALA A 108 -58.85 14.17 0.13
CA ALA A 108 -57.61 13.40 0.28
C ALA A 108 -57.48 12.44 -0.90
N ILE A 109 -56.51 12.65 -1.75
CA ILE A 109 -56.23 11.80 -2.93
C ILE A 109 -55.01 10.95 -2.59
N LEU A 110 -55.17 9.64 -2.53
CA LEU A 110 -54.06 8.67 -2.41
C LEU A 110 -53.68 8.19 -3.81
N THR A 111 -52.53 8.57 -4.28
CA THR A 111 -51.98 8.13 -5.56
C THR A 111 -50.81 7.18 -5.33
N LYS A 112 -50.80 6.10 -6.10
CA LYS A 112 -49.70 5.12 -6.09
C LYS A 112 -48.97 5.16 -7.45
N PRO A 113 -48.07 6.13 -7.64
CA PRO A 113 -47.32 6.20 -8.87
C PRO A 113 -46.33 5.03 -8.96
N ALA A 114 -46.31 4.37 -10.10
CA ALA A 114 -45.31 3.36 -10.44
C ALA A 114 -44.84 3.65 -11.88
N SER A 115 -43.52 3.72 -12.06
CA SER A 115 -42.93 3.90 -13.39
C SER A 115 -41.69 3.02 -13.55
N ALA A 116 -41.53 2.47 -14.73
CA ALA A 116 -40.32 1.78 -15.15
C ALA A 116 -39.92 2.30 -16.52
N GLY A 117 -38.64 2.59 -16.71
CA GLY A 117 -38.16 3.13 -17.96
C GLY A 117 -36.73 2.70 -18.29
N ILE A 118 -36.42 2.59 -19.55
CA ILE A 118 -35.08 2.41 -20.10
C ILE A 118 -34.74 3.68 -20.88
N THR A 119 -33.61 4.29 -20.54
CA THR A 119 -33.11 5.49 -21.21
C THR A 119 -31.81 5.18 -21.89
N ILE A 120 -31.70 5.44 -23.19
CA ILE A 120 -30.47 5.30 -23.95
C ILE A 120 -30.05 6.70 -24.41
N ASN A 121 -28.87 7.14 -23.99
CA ASN A 121 -28.29 8.42 -24.39
C ASN A 121 -27.05 8.19 -25.23
N GLN A 122 -27.08 8.72 -26.48
CA GLN A 122 -25.94 8.71 -27.39
C GLN A 122 -25.55 10.16 -27.69
N ASN A 123 -24.32 10.50 -27.32
CA ASN A 123 -23.79 11.82 -27.68
C ASN A 123 -23.24 11.77 -29.11
N LEU A 124 -23.88 12.51 -30.04
CA LEU A 124 -23.47 12.55 -31.43
C LEU A 124 -22.40 13.64 -31.69
N PHE A 125 -22.52 14.76 -31.00
CA PHE A 125 -21.56 15.86 -31.09
C PHE A 125 -21.51 16.65 -29.76
N ASN A 126 -20.34 16.87 -29.25
CA ASN A 126 -20.12 17.60 -27.99
C ASN A 126 -19.00 18.67 -28.08
N GLY A 127 -18.85 19.25 -29.29
CA GLY A 127 -17.87 20.31 -29.50
C GLY A 127 -16.41 19.85 -29.28
N PHE A 128 -16.05 18.61 -29.66
CA PHE A 128 -14.73 18.01 -29.49
C PHE A 128 -14.31 17.80 -28.03
N GLN A 129 -15.24 17.86 -27.07
CA GLN A 129 -14.93 17.67 -25.66
C GLN A 129 -14.33 16.28 -25.39
N THR A 130 -14.92 15.22 -25.98
CA THR A 130 -14.43 13.85 -25.81
C THR A 130 -13.03 13.67 -26.40
N ASP A 131 -12.76 14.25 -27.58
CA ASP A 131 -11.42 14.21 -28.20
C ASP A 131 -10.38 14.91 -27.34
N ASN A 132 -10.69 16.11 -26.85
CA ASN A 132 -9.79 16.84 -25.96
C ASN A 132 -9.59 16.13 -24.62
N ASN A 133 -10.62 15.47 -24.07
CA ASN A 133 -10.51 14.66 -22.86
C ASN A 133 -9.60 13.44 -23.08
N THR A 134 -9.70 12.79 -24.24
CA THR A 134 -8.83 11.66 -24.61
C THR A 134 -7.39 12.11 -24.71
N ARG A 135 -7.08 13.20 -25.41
CA ARG A 135 -5.73 13.77 -25.50
C ARG A 135 -5.17 14.15 -24.13
N ARG A 136 -6.03 14.69 -23.26
CA ARG A 136 -5.65 15.00 -21.88
C ARG A 136 -5.30 13.74 -21.09
N ALA A 137 -6.10 12.67 -21.23
CA ALA A 137 -5.83 11.40 -20.57
C ALA A 137 -4.53 10.76 -21.09
N GLU A 138 -4.27 10.78 -22.40
CA GLU A 138 -3.01 10.31 -22.99
C GLU A 138 -1.80 11.09 -22.45
N SER A 139 -1.90 12.43 -22.38
CA SER A 139 -0.85 13.26 -21.77
C SER A 139 -0.65 12.93 -20.29
N GLY A 140 -1.72 12.59 -19.57
CA GLY A 140 -1.68 12.13 -18.19
C GLY A 140 -0.92 10.81 -18.03
N VAL A 141 -1.08 9.88 -18.98
CA VAL A 141 -0.31 8.61 -19.01
C VAL A 141 1.18 8.90 -19.19
N TYR A 142 1.57 9.76 -20.12
CA TYR A 142 2.98 10.14 -20.30
C TYR A 142 3.57 10.75 -19.04
N SER A 143 2.86 11.68 -18.40
CA SER A 143 3.28 12.30 -17.13
C SER A 143 3.47 11.27 -16.03
N GLN A 144 2.56 10.29 -15.92
CA GLN A 144 2.67 9.23 -14.92
C GLN A 144 3.84 8.28 -15.18
N ARG A 145 4.15 8.00 -16.43
CA ARG A 145 5.33 7.19 -16.79
C ARG A 145 6.65 7.87 -16.40
N GLU A 146 6.74 9.19 -16.61
CA GLU A 146 7.91 9.94 -16.15
C GLU A 146 7.99 10.02 -14.61
N THR A 147 6.84 10.12 -13.93
CA THR A 147 6.77 10.02 -12.48
C THR A 147 7.23 8.65 -11.97
N LEU A 148 6.87 7.57 -12.66
CA LEU A 148 7.35 6.22 -12.34
C LEU A 148 8.88 6.14 -12.48
N ARG A 149 9.46 6.65 -13.59
CA ARG A 149 10.91 6.70 -13.79
C ARG A 149 11.63 7.47 -12.68
N PHE A 150 11.06 8.61 -12.26
CA PHE A 150 11.59 9.36 -11.14
C PHE A 150 11.56 8.56 -9.84
N THR A 151 10.47 7.84 -9.58
CA THR A 151 10.34 6.97 -8.40
C THR A 151 11.36 5.82 -8.44
N GLU A 152 11.61 5.23 -9.61
CA GLU A 152 12.63 4.20 -9.81
C GLU A 152 14.03 4.73 -9.48
N LEU A 153 14.39 5.88 -10.04
CA LEU A 153 15.69 6.52 -9.78
C LEU A 153 15.87 6.89 -8.31
N SER A 154 14.84 7.46 -7.69
CA SER A 154 14.86 7.84 -6.28
C SER A 154 15.01 6.62 -5.35
N THR A 155 14.33 5.53 -5.68
CA THR A 155 14.43 4.27 -4.93
C THR A 155 15.83 3.67 -5.03
N LEU A 156 16.39 3.61 -6.24
CA LEU A 156 17.74 3.10 -6.47
C LEU A 156 18.80 4.00 -5.79
N TYR A 157 18.64 5.31 -5.88
CA TYR A 157 19.54 6.25 -5.20
C TYR A 157 19.54 6.04 -3.69
N SER A 158 18.35 5.93 -3.09
CA SER A 158 18.24 5.69 -1.65
C SER A 158 18.86 4.34 -1.23
N ALA A 159 18.73 3.32 -2.07
CA ALA A 159 19.34 2.01 -1.81
C ALA A 159 20.88 2.08 -1.90
N VAL A 160 21.43 2.79 -2.89
CA VAL A 160 22.88 3.04 -2.99
C VAL A 160 23.38 3.80 -1.77
N GLN A 161 22.69 4.85 -1.36
CA GLN A 161 23.06 5.65 -0.20
C GLN A 161 23.07 4.82 1.08
N ALA A 162 22.02 4.00 1.32
CA ALA A 162 21.97 3.11 2.47
C ALA A 162 23.11 2.09 2.46
N TYR A 163 23.41 1.49 1.30
CA TYR A 163 24.52 0.55 1.16
C TYR A 163 25.87 1.20 1.46
N MET A 164 26.11 2.41 0.92
CA MET A 164 27.36 3.14 1.16
C MET A 164 27.49 3.58 2.63
N ASN A 165 26.39 3.94 3.28
CA ASN A 165 26.42 4.26 4.72
C ASN A 165 26.83 3.03 5.53
N VAL A 166 26.25 1.85 5.28
CA VAL A 166 26.64 0.60 5.96
C VAL A 166 28.13 0.30 5.75
N LEU A 167 28.63 0.48 4.53
CA LEU A 167 30.05 0.25 4.23
C LEU A 167 30.95 1.24 5.00
N SER A 168 30.56 2.51 5.05
CA SER A 168 31.28 3.55 5.81
C SER A 168 31.27 3.25 7.33
N ASP A 169 30.11 2.85 7.84
CA ASP A 169 29.95 2.54 9.27
C ASP A 169 30.74 1.29 9.66
N THR A 170 30.79 0.27 8.80
CA THR A 170 31.63 -0.92 9.05
C THR A 170 33.11 -0.59 9.07
N ALA A 171 33.60 0.25 8.14
CA ALA A 171 34.99 0.71 8.14
C ALA A 171 35.30 1.56 9.37
N THR A 172 34.38 2.43 9.78
CA THR A 172 34.52 3.25 10.99
C THR A 172 34.56 2.38 12.24
N LEU A 173 33.69 1.35 12.32
CA LEU A 173 33.72 0.40 13.44
C LEU A 173 35.04 -0.35 13.54
N GLU A 174 35.57 -0.82 12.42
CA GLU A 174 36.89 -1.47 12.39
C GLU A 174 37.98 -0.54 12.89
N LEU A 175 38.00 0.71 12.41
CA LEU A 175 38.94 1.72 12.87
C LEU A 175 38.85 1.95 14.40
N ARG A 176 37.62 2.08 14.92
CA ARG A 176 37.41 2.28 16.38
C ARG A 176 37.84 1.07 17.19
N ARG A 177 37.62 -0.16 16.73
CA ARG A 177 38.10 -1.40 17.38
C ARG A 177 39.60 -1.44 17.42
N ASN A 178 40.27 -1.12 16.31
CA ASN A 178 41.75 -1.05 16.29
C ASN A 178 42.27 0.03 17.24
N ASN A 179 41.59 1.17 17.37
CA ASN A 179 41.94 2.21 18.32
C ASN A 179 41.83 1.73 19.77
N VAL A 180 40.80 0.94 20.12
CA VAL A 180 40.65 0.34 21.44
C VAL A 180 41.84 -0.60 21.74
N GLU A 181 42.23 -1.45 20.78
CA GLU A 181 43.38 -2.35 20.92
C GLU A 181 44.68 -1.60 21.17
N VAL A 182 44.95 -0.52 20.43
CA VAL A 182 46.12 0.34 20.64
C VAL A 182 46.10 0.99 22.01
N LEU A 183 44.95 1.47 22.50
CA LEU A 183 44.82 2.09 23.82
C LEU A 183 44.94 1.06 24.96
N GLU A 184 44.53 -0.18 24.76
CA GLU A 184 44.76 -1.27 25.71
C GLU A 184 46.25 -1.56 25.87
N GLU A 185 46.97 -1.64 24.78
CA GLU A 185 48.42 -1.83 24.79
C GLU A 185 49.14 -0.64 25.43
N GLN A 186 48.71 0.61 25.10
CA GLN A 186 49.27 1.80 25.74
C GLN A 186 49.04 1.81 27.27
N LEU A 187 47.85 1.40 27.72
CA LEU A 187 47.57 1.28 29.14
C LEU A 187 48.48 0.24 29.79
N ARG A 188 48.69 -0.92 29.17
CA ARG A 188 49.62 -1.94 29.66
C ARG A 188 51.01 -1.39 29.81
N GLN A 189 51.56 -0.73 28.80
CA GLN A 189 52.90 -0.11 28.86
C GLN A 189 52.99 0.96 29.95
N THR A 190 51.96 1.80 30.10
CA THR A 190 51.93 2.83 31.13
C THR A 190 51.94 2.21 32.54
N ARG A 191 51.23 1.11 32.76
CA ARG A 191 51.24 0.36 34.05
C ARG A 191 52.61 -0.27 34.33
N ASP A 192 53.28 -0.82 33.32
CA ASP A 192 54.62 -1.40 33.47
C ASP A 192 55.63 -0.32 33.86
N ARG A 193 55.58 0.86 33.23
CA ARG A 193 56.42 2.01 33.60
C ARG A 193 56.11 2.55 35.02
N PHE A 194 54.83 2.51 35.42
CA PHE A 194 54.44 2.90 36.77
C PHE A 194 55.06 1.94 37.82
N ASN A 195 55.07 0.64 37.56
CA ASN A 195 55.61 -0.37 38.46
C ASN A 195 57.12 -0.19 38.69
N VAL A 196 57.84 0.38 37.72
CA VAL A 196 59.27 0.69 37.86
C VAL A 196 59.53 2.14 38.31
N GLY A 197 58.47 2.92 38.60
CA GLY A 197 58.59 4.29 39.13
C GLY A 197 58.88 5.38 38.11
N GLU A 198 58.72 5.11 36.79
CA GLU A 198 59.02 6.04 35.72
C GLU A 198 57.90 7.05 35.47
N VAL A 199 56.63 6.70 35.70
CA VAL A 199 55.47 7.54 35.52
C VAL A 199 54.59 7.65 36.76
N THR A 200 53.68 8.64 36.78
CA THR A 200 52.83 8.91 37.95
C THR A 200 51.52 8.10 37.93
N ARG A 201 50.83 8.00 39.07
CA ARG A 201 49.51 7.40 39.16
C ARG A 201 48.45 8.15 38.31
N THR A 202 48.65 9.44 38.13
CA THR A 202 47.80 10.28 37.31
C THR A 202 47.87 9.87 35.83
N ASP A 203 49.07 9.50 35.34
CA ASP A 203 49.26 9.04 33.97
C ASP A 203 48.50 7.72 33.68
N VAL A 204 48.53 6.79 34.67
CA VAL A 204 47.77 5.54 34.58
C VAL A 204 46.24 5.82 34.54
N ALA A 205 45.75 6.68 35.44
CA ALA A 205 44.34 7.04 35.49
C ALA A 205 43.89 7.73 34.20
N GLN A 206 44.74 8.55 33.59
CA GLN A 206 44.45 9.19 32.29
C GLN A 206 44.40 8.17 31.16
N ALA A 207 45.29 7.19 31.11
CA ALA A 207 45.26 6.11 30.11
C ALA A 207 44.00 5.23 30.28
N GLU A 208 43.60 4.92 31.51
CA GLU A 208 42.36 4.20 31.80
C GLU A 208 41.10 4.97 31.34
N ALA A 209 41.06 6.29 31.58
CA ALA A 209 39.96 7.13 31.16
C ALA A 209 39.84 7.20 29.61
N ARG A 210 40.98 7.29 28.90
CA ARG A 210 41.00 7.25 27.42
C ARG A 210 40.49 5.92 26.88
N LEU A 211 40.93 4.80 27.46
CA LEU A 211 40.46 3.49 27.06
C LEU A 211 38.96 3.32 27.31
N ALA A 212 38.47 3.76 28.47
CA ALA A 212 37.04 3.71 28.79
C ALA A 212 36.21 4.53 27.82
N GLY A 213 36.69 5.72 27.44
CA GLY A 213 36.07 6.54 26.40
C GLY A 213 36.00 5.85 25.03
N ALA A 214 37.12 5.28 24.56
CA ALA A 214 37.17 4.56 23.29
C ALA A 214 36.27 3.31 23.27
N ARG A 215 36.20 2.58 24.38
CA ARG A 215 35.25 1.43 24.50
C ARG A 215 33.78 1.88 24.41
N ALA A 216 33.43 3.01 24.99
CA ALA A 216 32.09 3.57 24.92
C ALA A 216 31.73 4.02 23.49
N GLU A 217 32.69 4.39 22.66
CA GLU A 217 32.47 4.73 21.27
C GLU A 217 32.24 3.52 20.34
N VAL A 218 32.62 2.31 20.80
CA VAL A 218 32.43 1.05 20.06
C VAL A 218 31.12 0.34 20.44
N SER A 219 30.58 0.61 21.64
CA SER A 219 29.32 0.03 22.13
C SER A 219 28.09 0.69 21.51
#